data_41dd2a0ca5b894ab230916aa294688c6
#
_entry.id   41dd2a0ca5b894ab230916aa294688c6
#
_cell.length_a   1.000
_cell.length_b   1.000
_cell.length_c   1.000
_cell.angle_alpha   90.00
_cell.angle_beta   90.00
_cell.angle_gamma   90.00
#
_symmetry.space_group_name_H-M   'P 1'
#
loop_
_entity.id
_entity.type
_entity.pdbx_description
1 polymer ?
#
loop_
_entity_poly.entity_id
_entity_poly.type
_entity_poly.pdbx_seq_one_letter_code
_entity_poly.pdbx_strand_id
1 'polypeptide(L)'
;MLTVLLILIVTYFIHREQEQKKAAQHELKQKELLEKALCAAKQASVAKKVFLQNMSHDIRTPMNAVLGFTNLAIQAGGDTEKTQDYLSKIKISGNHLLGIVNEVLEISRIESGQTKLDESVWSIADIVRETDIIIRDQALAKKQEFSIDIWQVQDMYIYCDKLRVKEILVNLLGNAVKYTQTGGSISLRIIQKPCEKENFGNYEIHVKDNGCGMSEEFLQKIFEPFERQANSTISGIQGTGLGMTIIKGFVDAMGGTIDIKSEENKGTEIIVRLCQRIAEAPEKSEEQKTISCSPELFAGKRVLLVEDNSMNREIATAILEEAGFKVDTAENGAIAVEKVTYYPEGFYDVILMDIQMPVMDGYTATRKIRSLENKAIAKIPIITVSANAFDEDRQTSLEAGMNGHLAKPIVVDELLEVLGGILE
;
A
#
# COMPACT_ATOMS: atom_id res chain seq x y z
N MET A 1 20.68 -72.67 -36.64
CA MET A 1 19.85 -72.52 -35.43
C MET A 1 20.63 -71.95 -34.24
N LEU A 2 21.82 -72.45 -33.90
CA LEU A 2 22.63 -72.01 -32.75
C LEU A 2 23.08 -70.53 -32.86
N THR A 3 23.46 -70.06 -34.05
CA THR A 3 23.92 -68.69 -34.31
C THR A 3 22.81 -67.65 -34.13
N VAL A 4 21.56 -67.95 -34.52
CA VAL A 4 20.41 -67.07 -34.36
C VAL A 4 20.03 -66.91 -32.87
N LEU A 5 20.11 -68.02 -32.12
CA LEU A 5 19.85 -68.00 -30.66
C LEU A 5 20.91 -67.14 -29.92
N LEU A 6 22.18 -67.26 -30.32
CA LEU A 6 23.25 -66.44 -29.72
C LEU A 6 23.07 -64.97 -29.99
N ILE A 7 22.68 -64.57 -31.20
CA ILE A 7 22.40 -63.21 -31.57
C ILE A 7 21.23 -62.66 -30.72
N LEU A 8 20.13 -63.38 -30.52
CA LEU A 8 19.00 -63.02 -29.72
C LEU A 8 19.37 -62.81 -28.25
N ILE A 9 20.22 -63.67 -27.70
CA ILE A 9 20.73 -63.57 -26.32
C ILE A 9 21.57 -62.25 -26.16
N VAL A 10 22.49 -62.03 -27.10
CA VAL A 10 23.36 -60.83 -27.05
C VAL A 10 22.55 -59.58 -27.20
N THR A 11 21.58 -59.49 -28.11
CA THR A 11 20.70 -58.32 -28.27
C THR A 11 19.82 -58.08 -27.05
N TYR A 12 19.32 -59.15 -26.40
CA TYR A 12 18.60 -59.05 -25.15
C TYR A 12 19.46 -58.45 -24.01
N PHE A 13 20.70 -58.91 -23.86
CA PHE A 13 21.61 -58.38 -22.84
C PHE A 13 22.00 -56.93 -23.11
N ILE A 14 22.27 -56.58 -24.36
CA ILE A 14 22.54 -55.19 -24.74
C ILE A 14 21.35 -54.30 -24.45
N HIS A 15 20.15 -54.71 -24.82
CA HIS A 15 18.92 -53.96 -24.57
C HIS A 15 18.69 -53.78 -23.05
N ARG A 16 18.85 -54.85 -22.28
CA ARG A 16 18.72 -54.81 -20.81
C ARG A 16 19.75 -53.88 -20.15
N GLU A 17 20.98 -53.89 -20.63
CA GLU A 17 22.03 -52.98 -20.14
C GLU A 17 21.71 -51.51 -20.47
N GLN A 18 21.17 -51.25 -21.68
CA GLN A 18 20.74 -49.92 -22.07
C GLN A 18 19.56 -49.41 -21.22
N GLU A 19 18.59 -50.27 -20.92
CA GLU A 19 17.46 -49.92 -20.02
C GLU A 19 17.94 -49.62 -18.60
N GLN A 20 18.85 -50.43 -18.07
CA GLN A 20 19.46 -50.17 -16.75
C GLN A 20 20.23 -48.85 -16.70
N LYS A 21 21.01 -48.54 -17.75
CA LYS A 21 21.71 -47.24 -17.84
C LYS A 21 20.74 -46.07 -17.92
N LYS A 22 19.64 -46.18 -18.69
CA LYS A 22 18.59 -45.14 -18.75
C LYS A 22 17.90 -44.96 -17.41
N ALA A 23 17.56 -46.04 -16.72
CA ALA A 23 16.95 -46.00 -15.40
C ALA A 23 17.88 -45.34 -14.36
N ALA A 24 19.16 -45.70 -14.34
CA ALA A 24 20.14 -45.08 -13.46
C ALA A 24 20.37 -43.59 -13.75
N GLN A 25 20.38 -43.18 -15.03
CA GLN A 25 20.46 -41.77 -15.40
C GLN A 25 19.22 -40.98 -14.96
N HIS A 26 18.03 -41.57 -15.09
CA HIS A 26 16.77 -40.94 -14.65
C HIS A 26 16.75 -40.77 -13.14
N GLU A 27 17.16 -41.78 -12.38
CA GLU A 27 17.26 -41.74 -10.93
C GLU A 27 18.27 -40.67 -10.45
N LEU A 28 19.43 -40.57 -11.09
CA LEU A 28 20.42 -39.54 -10.80
C LEU A 28 19.87 -38.14 -11.04
N LYS A 29 19.17 -37.93 -12.16
CA LYS A 29 18.56 -36.65 -12.49
C LYS A 29 17.42 -36.26 -11.51
N GLN A 30 16.64 -37.25 -11.07
CA GLN A 30 15.61 -37.00 -10.03
C GLN A 30 16.27 -36.63 -8.70
N LYS A 31 17.36 -37.28 -8.31
CA LYS A 31 18.11 -36.98 -7.09
C LYS A 31 18.68 -35.55 -7.12
N GLU A 32 19.28 -35.14 -8.24
CA GLU A 32 19.78 -33.76 -8.42
C GLU A 32 18.67 -32.73 -8.32
N LEU A 33 17.50 -33.00 -8.92
CA LEU A 33 16.33 -32.12 -8.83
C LEU A 33 15.81 -32.01 -7.39
N LEU A 34 15.75 -33.14 -6.68
CA LEU A 34 15.32 -33.17 -5.29
C LEU A 34 16.29 -32.42 -4.37
N GLU A 35 17.60 -32.60 -4.57
CA GLU A 35 18.64 -31.88 -3.80
C GLU A 35 18.54 -30.35 -4.04
N LYS A 36 18.34 -29.92 -5.29
CA LYS A 36 18.11 -28.50 -5.63
C LYS A 36 16.85 -27.97 -4.97
N ALA A 37 15.74 -28.71 -5.04
CA ALA A 37 14.49 -28.33 -4.41
C ALA A 37 14.61 -28.23 -2.87
N LEU A 38 15.31 -29.21 -2.25
CA LEU A 38 15.56 -29.19 -0.82
C LEU A 38 16.45 -28.02 -0.38
N CYS A 39 17.48 -27.69 -1.18
CA CYS A 39 18.34 -26.55 -0.93
C CYS A 39 17.54 -25.24 -1.01
N ALA A 40 16.72 -25.06 -2.06
CA ALA A 40 15.86 -23.90 -2.23
C ALA A 40 14.84 -23.77 -1.08
N ALA A 41 14.21 -24.87 -0.67
CA ALA A 41 13.28 -24.87 0.47
C ALA A 41 13.95 -24.50 1.80
N LYS A 42 15.17 -24.99 2.05
CA LYS A 42 15.97 -24.61 3.22
C LYS A 42 16.34 -23.12 3.21
N GLN A 43 16.78 -22.60 2.06
CA GLN A 43 17.08 -21.17 1.92
C GLN A 43 15.86 -20.30 2.16
N ALA A 44 14.70 -20.64 1.57
CA ALA A 44 13.44 -19.95 1.81
C ALA A 44 13.03 -19.99 3.30
N SER A 45 13.20 -21.12 3.97
CA SER A 45 12.90 -21.25 5.42
C SER A 45 13.82 -20.36 6.28
N VAL A 46 15.11 -20.29 5.97
CA VAL A 46 16.07 -19.42 6.66
C VAL A 46 15.72 -17.95 6.41
N ALA A 47 15.46 -17.57 5.16
CA ALA A 47 15.03 -16.21 4.82
C ALA A 47 13.76 -15.79 5.58
N LYS A 48 12.75 -16.68 5.64
CA LYS A 48 11.52 -16.44 6.41
C LYS A 48 11.78 -16.27 7.90
N LYS A 49 12.72 -17.03 8.49
CA LYS A 49 13.10 -16.87 9.90
C LYS A 49 13.78 -15.53 10.16
N VAL A 50 14.70 -15.12 9.31
CA VAL A 50 15.38 -13.82 9.39
C VAL A 50 14.34 -12.68 9.21
N PHE A 51 13.42 -12.82 8.25
CA PHE A 51 12.29 -11.93 8.06
C PHE A 51 11.53 -11.68 9.35
N LEU A 52 11.04 -12.74 10.03
CA LEU A 52 10.28 -12.61 11.28
C LEU A 52 11.10 -11.99 12.43
N GLN A 53 12.41 -12.27 12.50
CA GLN A 53 13.27 -11.67 13.52
C GLN A 53 13.47 -10.17 13.30
N ASN A 54 13.74 -9.74 12.07
CA ASN A 54 13.90 -8.33 11.72
C ASN A 54 12.60 -7.56 11.94
N MET A 55 11.45 -8.12 11.52
CA MET A 55 10.13 -7.57 11.78
C MET A 55 9.85 -7.34 13.27
N SER A 56 10.16 -8.36 14.09
CA SER A 56 9.99 -8.26 15.55
C SER A 56 10.81 -7.11 16.15
N HIS A 57 12.02 -6.89 15.64
CA HIS A 57 12.88 -5.80 16.07
C HIS A 57 12.33 -4.43 15.62
N ASP A 58 11.97 -4.31 14.36
CA ASP A 58 11.55 -3.04 13.75
C ASP A 58 10.17 -2.58 14.26
N ILE A 59 9.29 -3.51 14.62
CA ILE A 59 8.03 -3.24 15.32
C ILE A 59 8.29 -2.82 16.77
N ARG A 60 9.21 -3.47 17.47
CA ARG A 60 9.47 -3.23 18.90
C ARG A 60 10.04 -1.84 19.15
N THR A 61 10.90 -1.35 18.27
CA THR A 61 11.57 -0.05 18.44
C THR A 61 10.58 1.12 18.51
N PRO A 62 9.70 1.35 17.52
CA PRO A 62 8.70 2.42 17.60
C PRO A 62 7.66 2.17 18.69
N MET A 63 7.29 0.92 18.99
CA MET A 63 6.37 0.59 20.07
C MET A 63 6.97 0.99 21.44
N ASN A 64 8.24 0.69 21.70
CA ASN A 64 8.92 1.10 22.92
C ASN A 64 9.05 2.63 23.02
N ALA A 65 9.24 3.32 21.87
CA ALA A 65 9.26 4.78 21.84
C ALA A 65 7.87 5.37 22.20
N VAL A 66 6.78 4.82 21.64
CA VAL A 66 5.42 5.21 22.02
C VAL A 66 5.20 5.05 23.51
N LEU A 67 5.48 3.87 24.08
CA LEU A 67 5.30 3.60 25.50
C LEU A 67 6.20 4.50 26.37
N GLY A 68 7.46 4.69 25.99
CA GLY A 68 8.40 5.52 26.72
C GLY A 68 7.99 7.00 26.76
N PHE A 69 7.65 7.58 25.60
CA PHE A 69 7.19 8.98 25.53
C PHE A 69 5.82 9.18 26.18
N THR A 70 4.93 8.17 26.15
CA THR A 70 3.67 8.22 26.89
C THR A 70 3.91 8.33 28.41
N ASN A 71 4.80 7.51 28.96
CA ASN A 71 5.16 7.59 30.37
C ASN A 71 5.79 8.95 30.75
N LEU A 72 6.65 9.49 29.87
CA LEU A 72 7.25 10.80 30.07
C LEU A 72 6.23 11.93 29.98
N ALA A 73 5.25 11.85 29.05
CA ALA A 73 4.17 12.82 28.95
C ALA A 73 3.29 12.83 30.21
N ILE A 74 2.96 11.65 30.75
CA ILE A 74 2.22 11.51 32.01
C ILE A 74 2.99 12.12 33.17
N GLN A 75 4.31 11.92 33.25
CA GLN A 75 5.17 12.45 34.31
C GLN A 75 5.43 13.95 34.18
N ALA A 76 5.30 14.53 33.00
CA ALA A 76 5.54 15.96 32.77
C ALA A 76 4.54 16.89 33.48
N GLY A 77 3.40 16.37 33.94
CA GLY A 77 2.52 16.89 34.99
C GLY A 77 2.20 18.39 34.96
N GLY A 78 1.85 18.97 33.78
CA GLY A 78 1.50 20.38 33.63
C GLY A 78 2.52 21.24 32.88
N ASP A 79 3.69 20.69 32.50
CA ASP A 79 4.61 21.33 31.57
C ASP A 79 4.09 21.11 30.13
N THR A 80 3.33 22.07 29.64
CA THR A 80 2.63 21.99 28.34
C THR A 80 3.61 21.81 27.17
N GLU A 81 4.76 22.47 27.19
CA GLU A 81 5.75 22.42 26.10
C GLU A 81 6.39 21.03 25.99
N LYS A 82 6.82 20.47 27.14
CA LYS A 82 7.35 19.09 27.15
C LYS A 82 6.30 18.06 26.79
N THR A 83 5.08 18.23 27.27
CA THR A 83 3.97 17.32 26.94
C THR A 83 3.70 17.31 25.44
N GLN A 84 3.65 18.49 24.79
CA GLN A 84 3.48 18.57 23.34
C GLN A 84 4.64 17.95 22.55
N ASP A 85 5.89 18.16 23.00
CA ASP A 85 7.05 17.50 22.38
C ASP A 85 6.95 15.97 22.46
N TYR A 86 6.57 15.42 23.64
CA TYR A 86 6.37 13.98 23.79
C TYR A 86 5.21 13.44 22.95
N LEU A 87 4.08 14.15 22.89
CA LEU A 87 2.95 13.76 22.06
C LEU A 87 3.31 13.77 20.56
N SER A 88 4.11 14.76 20.12
CA SER A 88 4.63 14.78 18.74
C SER A 88 5.50 13.55 18.45
N LYS A 89 6.39 13.16 19.36
CA LYS A 89 7.23 11.98 19.25
C LYS A 89 6.43 10.69 19.26
N ILE A 90 5.36 10.60 20.05
CA ILE A 90 4.41 9.48 20.05
C ILE A 90 3.75 9.37 18.67
N LYS A 91 3.24 10.48 18.13
CA LYS A 91 2.60 10.51 16.81
C LYS A 91 3.57 10.05 15.70
N ILE A 92 4.81 10.56 15.70
CA ILE A 92 5.84 10.14 14.74
C ILE A 92 6.14 8.64 14.84
N SER A 93 6.30 8.12 16.07
CA SER A 93 6.60 6.71 16.30
C SER A 93 5.42 5.81 15.95
N GLY A 94 4.19 6.23 16.22
CA GLY A 94 2.96 5.52 15.85
C GLY A 94 2.78 5.44 14.33
N ASN A 95 2.99 6.55 13.61
CA ASN A 95 2.94 6.58 12.17
C ASN A 95 4.01 5.69 11.53
N HIS A 96 5.21 5.67 12.11
CA HIS A 96 6.27 4.77 11.65
C HIS A 96 5.89 3.29 11.85
N LEU A 97 5.31 2.94 13.00
CA LEU A 97 4.82 1.58 13.28
C LEU A 97 3.73 1.16 12.27
N LEU A 98 2.78 2.05 12.01
CA LEU A 98 1.71 1.81 11.04
C LEU A 98 2.29 1.58 9.63
N GLY A 99 3.29 2.37 9.22
CA GLY A 99 4.01 2.18 7.97
C GLY A 99 4.62 0.78 7.86
N ILE A 100 5.33 0.32 8.90
CA ILE A 100 5.93 -1.03 8.92
C ILE A 100 4.85 -2.12 8.79
N VAL A 101 3.74 -2.00 9.54
CA VAL A 101 2.64 -2.98 9.47
C VAL A 101 2.06 -3.05 8.05
N ASN A 102 1.81 -1.90 7.43
CA ASN A 102 1.30 -1.84 6.07
C ASN A 102 2.27 -2.44 5.05
N GLU A 103 3.58 -2.17 5.14
CA GLU A 103 4.59 -2.78 4.29
C GLU A 103 4.60 -4.32 4.40
N VAL A 104 4.45 -4.86 5.62
CA VAL A 104 4.38 -6.32 5.85
C VAL A 104 3.14 -6.93 5.22
N LEU A 105 1.98 -6.27 5.37
CA LEU A 105 0.73 -6.72 4.76
C LEU A 105 0.82 -6.71 3.23
N GLU A 106 1.45 -5.68 2.66
CA GLU A 106 1.65 -5.62 1.20
C GLU A 106 2.58 -6.73 0.69
N ILE A 107 3.69 -7.02 1.37
CA ILE A 107 4.56 -8.15 1.01
C ILE A 107 3.79 -9.47 1.07
N SER A 108 2.99 -9.68 2.11
CA SER A 108 2.17 -10.90 2.25
C SER A 108 1.19 -11.07 1.07
N ARG A 109 0.62 -9.98 0.56
CA ARG A 109 -0.27 -9.98 -0.61
C ARG A 109 0.48 -10.25 -1.90
N ILE A 110 1.65 -9.64 -2.07
CA ILE A 110 2.53 -9.87 -3.23
C ILE A 110 2.95 -11.34 -3.28
N GLU A 111 3.43 -11.91 -2.17
CA GLU A 111 3.85 -13.32 -2.09
C GLU A 111 2.71 -14.31 -2.34
N SER A 112 1.49 -14.01 -1.89
CA SER A 112 0.31 -14.85 -2.14
C SER A 112 -0.30 -14.69 -3.54
N GLY A 113 0.22 -13.77 -4.37
CA GLY A 113 -0.31 -13.46 -5.69
C GLY A 113 -1.71 -12.82 -5.65
N GLN A 114 -2.09 -12.24 -4.50
CA GLN A 114 -3.39 -11.61 -4.29
C GLN A 114 -3.40 -10.11 -4.58
N THR A 115 -2.31 -9.58 -5.13
CA THR A 115 -2.26 -8.18 -5.54
C THR A 115 -3.18 -7.98 -6.74
N LYS A 116 -4.36 -7.42 -6.51
CA LYS A 116 -5.27 -6.98 -7.56
C LYS A 116 -5.00 -5.51 -7.85
N LEU A 117 -4.99 -5.14 -9.12
CA LEU A 117 -4.82 -3.75 -9.56
C LEU A 117 -6.20 -3.13 -9.78
N ASP A 118 -6.39 -1.94 -9.23
CA ASP A 118 -7.55 -1.09 -9.50
C ASP A 118 -7.23 -0.10 -10.62
N GLU A 119 -7.49 -0.52 -11.84
CA GLU A 119 -7.23 0.31 -13.02
C GLU A 119 -8.40 1.23 -13.31
N SER A 120 -8.17 2.53 -13.18
CA SER A 120 -9.08 3.59 -13.59
C SER A 120 -8.35 4.67 -14.40
N VAL A 121 -9.11 5.59 -15.02
CA VAL A 121 -8.52 6.64 -15.86
C VAL A 121 -7.91 7.74 -14.99
N TRP A 122 -6.61 7.96 -15.12
CA TRP A 122 -5.87 8.98 -14.38
C TRP A 122 -4.95 9.78 -15.28
N SER A 123 -4.73 11.04 -14.87
CA SER A 123 -3.72 11.90 -15.49
C SER A 123 -2.35 11.64 -14.86
N ILE A 124 -1.34 11.37 -15.67
CA ILE A 124 0.06 11.28 -15.22
C ILE A 124 0.50 12.58 -14.54
N ALA A 125 0.06 13.73 -15.07
CA ALA A 125 0.39 15.03 -14.49
C ALA A 125 -0.18 15.19 -13.06
N ASP A 126 -1.39 14.65 -12.79
CA ASP A 126 -1.99 14.70 -11.46
C ASP A 126 -1.25 13.80 -10.46
N ILE A 127 -0.90 12.59 -10.86
CA ILE A 127 -0.12 11.65 -10.03
C ILE A 127 1.24 12.28 -9.68
N VAL A 128 1.91 12.88 -10.66
CA VAL A 128 3.20 13.54 -10.45
C VAL A 128 3.07 14.75 -9.54
N ARG A 129 2.03 15.58 -9.72
CA ARG A 129 1.78 16.76 -8.88
C ARG A 129 1.56 16.39 -7.42
N GLU A 130 0.77 15.36 -7.15
CA GLU A 130 0.54 14.88 -5.79
C GLU A 130 1.82 14.30 -5.16
N THR A 131 2.65 13.65 -5.96
CA THR A 131 3.96 13.15 -5.51
C THR A 131 4.93 14.30 -5.24
N ASP A 132 4.93 15.33 -6.09
CA ASP A 132 5.78 16.53 -5.94
C ASP A 132 5.55 17.23 -4.60
N ILE A 133 4.29 17.41 -4.19
CA ILE A 133 3.94 18.03 -2.91
C ILE A 133 4.61 17.30 -1.75
N ILE A 134 4.59 15.97 -1.75
CA ILE A 134 5.15 15.15 -0.66
C ILE A 134 6.69 15.20 -0.64
N ILE A 135 7.32 15.14 -1.81
CA ILE A 135 8.77 14.98 -1.91
C ILE A 135 9.52 16.33 -1.85
N ARG A 136 8.92 17.38 -2.41
CA ARG A 136 9.56 18.71 -2.48
C ARG A 136 9.87 19.27 -1.09
N ASP A 137 8.98 19.14 -0.14
CA ASP A 137 9.20 19.60 1.24
C ASP A 137 10.35 18.84 1.90
N GLN A 138 10.45 17.55 1.68
CA GLN A 138 11.55 16.73 2.21
C GLN A 138 12.89 17.09 1.57
N ALA A 139 12.93 17.32 0.26
CA ALA A 139 14.12 17.75 -0.47
C ALA A 139 14.58 19.15 -0.04
N LEU A 140 13.64 20.09 0.11
CA LEU A 140 13.91 21.45 0.60
C LEU A 140 14.49 21.45 2.02
N ALA A 141 13.97 20.62 2.93
CA ALA A 141 14.49 20.47 4.29
C ALA A 141 15.98 20.06 4.29
N LYS A 142 16.41 19.30 3.29
CA LYS A 142 17.81 18.91 3.07
C LYS A 142 18.56 19.82 2.10
N LYS A 143 17.95 20.92 1.65
CA LYS A 143 18.54 21.86 0.66
C LYS A 143 18.98 21.15 -0.62
N GLN A 144 18.27 20.10 -1.04
CA GLN A 144 18.52 19.34 -2.26
C GLN A 144 17.82 20.01 -3.45
N GLU A 145 18.40 19.92 -4.64
CA GLU A 145 17.76 20.35 -5.87
C GLU A 145 16.85 19.24 -6.39
N PHE A 146 15.55 19.49 -6.47
CA PHE A 146 14.58 18.53 -6.99
C PHE A 146 13.93 19.07 -8.27
N SER A 147 14.04 18.30 -9.37
CA SER A 147 13.49 18.63 -10.68
C SER A 147 12.58 17.55 -11.21
N ILE A 148 11.52 17.97 -11.92
CA ILE A 148 10.54 17.08 -12.58
C ILE A 148 10.46 17.43 -14.06
N ASP A 149 10.46 16.41 -14.92
CA ASP A 149 10.38 16.52 -16.37
C ASP A 149 9.42 15.47 -16.94
N ILE A 150 8.26 15.92 -17.43
CA ILE A 150 7.23 15.06 -18.05
C ILE A 150 6.82 15.55 -19.44
N TRP A 151 7.55 16.50 -20.03
CA TRP A 151 7.16 17.15 -21.29
C TRP A 151 7.25 16.23 -22.53
N GLN A 152 7.90 15.08 -22.41
CA GLN A 152 7.97 14.06 -23.49
C GLN A 152 6.84 13.03 -23.43
N VAL A 153 5.79 13.27 -22.66
CA VAL A 153 4.60 12.45 -22.60
C VAL A 153 3.53 13.08 -23.50
N GLN A 154 3.07 12.35 -24.50
CA GLN A 154 2.02 12.79 -25.43
C GLN A 154 0.63 12.44 -24.90
N ASP A 155 0.46 11.20 -24.45
CA ASP A 155 -0.81 10.69 -23.92
C ASP A 155 -0.77 10.77 -22.40
N MET A 156 -1.34 11.84 -21.86
CA MET A 156 -1.32 12.13 -20.41
C MET A 156 -2.32 11.30 -19.62
N TYR A 157 -3.37 10.78 -20.26
CA TYR A 157 -4.41 9.99 -19.58
C TYR A 157 -4.20 8.51 -19.86
N ILE A 158 -4.14 7.73 -18.81
CA ILE A 158 -3.90 6.28 -18.87
C ILE A 158 -4.82 5.53 -17.92
N TYR A 159 -5.09 4.27 -18.24
CA TYR A 159 -5.67 3.33 -17.28
C TYR A 159 -4.55 2.79 -16.40
N CYS A 160 -4.56 3.13 -15.14
CA CYS A 160 -3.59 2.64 -14.16
C CYS A 160 -4.20 2.59 -12.76
N ASP A 161 -3.57 1.82 -11.89
CA ASP A 161 -3.79 1.92 -10.46
C ASP A 161 -2.99 3.13 -9.92
N LYS A 162 -3.69 4.24 -9.72
CA LYS A 162 -3.09 5.50 -9.23
C LYS A 162 -2.34 5.31 -7.92
N LEU A 163 -2.96 4.57 -6.99
CA LEU A 163 -2.39 4.39 -5.65
C LEU A 163 -1.05 3.66 -5.74
N ARG A 164 -0.97 2.60 -6.53
CA ARG A 164 0.25 1.82 -6.71
C ARG A 164 1.32 2.55 -7.49
N VAL A 165 0.94 3.29 -8.54
CA VAL A 165 1.90 4.15 -9.27
C VAL A 165 2.45 5.25 -8.37
N LYS A 166 1.60 5.90 -7.58
CA LYS A 166 2.02 6.92 -6.60
C LYS A 166 2.94 6.32 -5.53
N GLU A 167 2.64 5.12 -5.04
CA GLU A 167 3.45 4.42 -4.05
C GLU A 167 4.84 4.07 -4.59
N ILE A 168 4.94 3.61 -5.84
CA ILE A 168 6.22 3.42 -6.54
C ILE A 168 7.01 4.73 -6.58
N LEU A 169 6.39 5.83 -7.01
CA LEU A 169 7.06 7.13 -7.11
C LEU A 169 7.53 7.65 -5.74
N VAL A 170 6.67 7.60 -4.72
CA VAL A 170 6.99 8.07 -3.36
C VAL A 170 8.14 7.26 -2.76
N ASN A 171 8.13 5.94 -2.92
CA ASN A 171 9.20 5.08 -2.42
C ASN A 171 10.53 5.32 -3.13
N LEU A 172 10.52 5.43 -4.47
CA LEU A 172 11.75 5.70 -5.24
C LEU A 172 12.33 7.07 -4.92
N LEU A 173 11.51 8.11 -4.95
CA LEU A 173 11.94 9.49 -4.66
C LEU A 173 12.30 9.67 -3.18
N GLY A 174 11.56 9.04 -2.27
CA GLY A 174 11.91 9.02 -0.85
C GLY A 174 13.27 8.40 -0.58
N ASN A 175 13.61 7.32 -1.28
CA ASN A 175 14.94 6.73 -1.23
C ASN A 175 15.99 7.70 -1.82
N ALA A 176 15.72 8.35 -2.95
CA ALA A 176 16.62 9.34 -3.52
C ALA A 176 16.90 10.50 -2.54
N VAL A 177 15.85 11.08 -1.92
CA VAL A 177 15.99 12.13 -0.88
C VAL A 177 16.78 11.61 0.32
N LYS A 178 16.53 10.40 0.73
CA LYS A 178 17.15 9.79 1.91
C LYS A 178 18.65 9.58 1.75
N TYR A 179 19.08 9.05 0.60
CA TYR A 179 20.45 8.64 0.33
C TYR A 179 21.28 9.72 -0.39
N THR A 180 20.67 10.82 -0.79
CA THR A 180 21.38 11.99 -1.30
C THR A 180 21.79 12.91 -0.15
N GLN A 181 23.01 13.42 -0.23
CA GLN A 181 23.56 14.36 0.76
C GLN A 181 22.87 15.74 0.66
N THR A 182 23.00 16.53 1.71
CA THR A 182 22.54 17.92 1.73
C THR A 182 23.19 18.71 0.57
N GLY A 183 22.37 19.41 -0.20
CA GLY A 183 22.82 20.17 -1.38
C GLY A 183 23.02 19.32 -2.64
N GLY A 184 22.69 18.03 -2.61
CA GLY A 184 22.70 17.17 -3.81
C GLY A 184 21.51 17.40 -4.72
N SER A 185 21.44 16.62 -5.82
CA SER A 185 20.41 16.76 -6.84
C SER A 185 19.63 15.45 -7.06
N ILE A 186 18.32 15.60 -7.29
CA ILE A 186 17.37 14.52 -7.55
C ILE A 186 16.52 14.93 -8.74
N SER A 187 16.26 14.01 -9.65
CA SER A 187 15.39 14.27 -10.80
C SER A 187 14.40 13.13 -11.02
N LEU A 188 13.16 13.50 -11.32
CA LEU A 188 12.12 12.62 -11.85
C LEU A 188 11.90 12.97 -13.32
N ARG A 189 12.02 11.99 -14.22
CA ARG A 189 11.66 12.16 -15.62
C ARG A 189 10.75 11.05 -16.06
N ILE A 190 9.67 11.39 -16.74
CA ILE A 190 8.76 10.43 -17.36
C ILE A 190 8.78 10.65 -18.87
N ILE A 191 9.00 9.57 -19.62
CA ILE A 191 9.10 9.60 -21.08
C ILE A 191 8.13 8.56 -21.62
N GLN A 192 7.32 8.95 -22.60
CA GLN A 192 6.53 8.00 -23.36
C GLN A 192 7.33 7.49 -24.55
N LYS A 193 7.35 6.18 -24.73
CA LYS A 193 7.97 5.49 -25.87
C LYS A 193 6.88 4.83 -26.72
N PRO A 194 7.12 4.63 -28.02
CA PRO A 194 6.22 3.84 -28.85
C PRO A 194 5.97 2.46 -28.25
N CYS A 195 4.73 1.98 -28.37
CA CYS A 195 4.33 0.64 -27.99
C CYS A 195 3.88 -0.13 -29.23
N GLU A 196 4.24 -1.41 -29.33
CA GLU A 196 3.79 -2.28 -30.43
C GLU A 196 2.31 -2.63 -30.30
N LYS A 197 1.76 -2.54 -29.08
CA LYS A 197 0.36 -2.84 -28.79
C LYS A 197 -0.49 -1.61 -29.07
N GLU A 198 -1.50 -1.77 -29.91
CA GLU A 198 -2.43 -0.70 -30.28
C GLU A 198 -3.16 -0.15 -29.03
N ASN A 199 -3.32 1.17 -28.95
CA ASN A 199 -3.90 1.89 -27.81
C ASN A 199 -3.14 1.74 -26.48
N PHE A 200 -1.84 1.40 -26.54
CA PHE A 200 -0.98 1.37 -25.37
C PHE A 200 0.25 2.26 -25.55
N GLY A 201 0.74 2.82 -24.46
CA GLY A 201 2.00 3.56 -24.39
C GLY A 201 2.99 2.88 -23.44
N ASN A 202 4.26 2.87 -23.82
CA ASN A 202 5.34 2.47 -22.92
C ASN A 202 5.82 3.71 -22.16
N TYR A 203 5.64 3.75 -20.86
CA TYR A 203 6.07 4.85 -19.99
C TYR A 203 7.33 4.45 -19.24
N GLU A 204 8.40 5.20 -19.45
CA GLU A 204 9.66 5.06 -18.72
C GLU A 204 9.72 6.13 -17.62
N ILE A 205 9.77 5.70 -16.37
CA ILE A 205 9.90 6.54 -15.18
C ILE A 205 11.35 6.46 -14.75
N HIS A 206 12.10 7.57 -14.88
CA HIS A 206 13.49 7.69 -14.47
C HIS A 206 13.56 8.48 -13.16
N VAL A 207 14.06 7.86 -12.11
CA VAL A 207 14.42 8.53 -10.86
C VAL A 207 15.94 8.49 -10.75
N LYS A 208 16.56 9.66 -10.74
CA LYS A 208 18.03 9.79 -10.68
C LYS A 208 18.44 10.69 -9.55
N ASP A 209 19.47 10.27 -8.82
CA ASP A 209 20.11 11.03 -7.76
C ASP A 209 21.66 11.03 -7.93
N ASN A 210 22.32 11.95 -7.25
CA ASN A 210 23.78 11.99 -7.12
C ASN A 210 24.24 11.64 -5.69
N GLY A 211 23.52 10.73 -5.03
CA GLY A 211 23.78 10.29 -3.67
C GLY A 211 24.96 9.32 -3.53
N CYS A 212 24.94 8.56 -2.42
CA CYS A 212 26.03 7.63 -2.10
C CYS A 212 26.16 6.44 -3.07
N GLY A 213 25.14 6.17 -3.89
CA GLY A 213 25.14 5.02 -4.77
C GLY A 213 25.16 3.68 -4.03
N MET A 214 25.33 2.60 -4.77
CA MET A 214 25.25 1.22 -4.27
C MET A 214 26.41 0.38 -4.78
N SER A 215 26.88 -0.56 -3.96
CA SER A 215 27.88 -1.55 -4.35
C SER A 215 27.27 -2.60 -5.28
N GLU A 216 28.10 -3.19 -6.13
CA GLU A 216 27.68 -4.25 -7.05
C GLU A 216 27.12 -5.48 -6.30
N GLU A 217 27.68 -5.79 -5.13
CA GLU A 217 27.19 -6.89 -4.28
C GLU A 217 25.78 -6.60 -3.76
N PHE A 218 25.49 -5.36 -3.34
CA PHE A 218 24.17 -4.97 -2.85
C PHE A 218 23.13 -4.91 -3.98
N LEU A 219 23.53 -4.46 -5.18
CA LEU A 219 22.64 -4.44 -6.35
C LEU A 219 22.05 -5.80 -6.69
N GLN A 220 22.78 -6.90 -6.45
CA GLN A 220 22.28 -8.26 -6.67
C GLN A 220 21.18 -8.68 -5.69
N LYS A 221 21.10 -8.00 -4.54
CA LYS A 221 20.18 -8.34 -3.44
C LYS A 221 19.15 -7.26 -3.13
N ILE A 222 19.17 -6.15 -3.85
CA ILE A 222 18.36 -4.97 -3.53
C ILE A 222 16.83 -5.23 -3.49
N PHE A 223 16.37 -6.26 -4.19
CA PHE A 223 14.97 -6.69 -4.19
C PHE A 223 14.66 -7.78 -3.16
N GLU A 224 15.67 -8.29 -2.45
CA GLU A 224 15.44 -9.22 -1.35
C GLU A 224 14.89 -8.46 -0.13
N PRO A 225 13.89 -8.98 0.57
CA PRO A 225 13.31 -8.32 1.74
C PRO A 225 14.35 -8.07 2.83
N PHE A 226 14.34 -6.87 3.44
CA PHE A 226 15.24 -6.42 4.54
C PHE A 226 16.71 -6.26 4.19
N GLU A 227 17.10 -6.41 2.95
CA GLU A 227 18.47 -6.13 2.55
C GLU A 227 18.76 -4.63 2.65
N ARG A 228 19.88 -4.30 3.26
CA ARG A 228 20.35 -2.93 3.49
C ARG A 228 21.86 -2.88 3.31
N GLN A 229 22.33 -1.85 2.63
CA GLN A 229 23.77 -1.64 2.50
C GLN A 229 24.42 -1.33 3.86
N ALA A 230 25.50 -1.99 4.21
CA ALA A 230 26.16 -1.90 5.51
C ALA A 230 26.50 -0.44 5.94
N ASN A 231 26.89 0.39 4.98
CA ASN A 231 27.20 1.81 5.21
C ASN A 231 25.98 2.65 5.63
N SER A 232 24.77 2.27 5.24
CA SER A 232 23.54 2.97 5.65
C SER A 232 23.21 2.76 7.12
N THR A 233 23.58 1.63 7.68
CA THR A 233 23.39 1.30 9.09
C THR A 233 24.33 2.13 9.99
N ILE A 234 25.55 2.39 9.54
CA ILE A 234 26.55 3.21 10.24
C ILE A 234 26.15 4.70 10.19
N SER A 235 25.51 5.15 9.12
CA SER A 235 25.08 6.54 8.93
C SER A 235 23.78 6.91 9.69
N GLY A 236 23.18 6.00 10.46
CA GLY A 236 21.93 6.25 11.19
C GLY A 236 20.69 6.42 10.30
N ILE A 237 20.78 6.04 9.02
CA ILE A 237 19.67 6.16 8.06
C ILE A 237 18.66 5.03 8.31
N GLN A 238 17.51 5.36 8.93
CA GLN A 238 16.44 4.39 9.21
C GLN A 238 15.72 3.95 7.93
N GLY A 239 15.25 2.70 7.90
CA GLY A 239 14.40 2.13 6.86
C GLY A 239 14.24 0.63 7.05
N THR A 240 13.12 0.10 6.63
CA THR A 240 12.72 -1.31 6.79
C THR A 240 13.47 -2.27 5.86
N GLY A 241 13.95 -1.76 4.71
CA GLY A 241 14.50 -2.60 3.63
C GLY A 241 13.42 -3.34 2.82
N LEU A 242 12.14 -2.95 2.96
CA LEU A 242 11.01 -3.58 2.26
C LEU A 242 10.59 -2.79 1.01
N GLY A 243 10.85 -1.49 0.97
CA GLY A 243 10.35 -0.62 -0.09
C GLY A 243 10.71 -1.08 -1.51
N MET A 244 11.96 -1.54 -1.76
CA MET A 244 12.36 -2.02 -3.09
C MET A 244 11.70 -3.35 -3.47
N THR A 245 11.48 -4.23 -2.51
CA THR A 245 10.73 -5.48 -2.71
C THR A 245 9.27 -5.20 -3.09
N ILE A 246 8.64 -4.24 -2.40
CA ILE A 246 7.25 -3.80 -2.68
C ILE A 246 7.15 -3.19 -4.08
N ILE A 247 8.07 -2.26 -4.43
CA ILE A 247 8.14 -1.67 -5.77
C ILE A 247 8.24 -2.75 -6.84
N LYS A 248 9.15 -3.71 -6.66
CA LYS A 248 9.33 -4.83 -7.60
C LYS A 248 8.02 -5.62 -7.75
N GLY A 249 7.34 -5.94 -6.65
CA GLY A 249 6.06 -6.63 -6.66
C GLY A 249 4.97 -5.88 -7.43
N PHE A 250 4.85 -4.56 -7.25
CA PHE A 250 3.88 -3.76 -8.00
C PHE A 250 4.22 -3.65 -9.48
N VAL A 251 5.49 -3.41 -9.80
CA VAL A 251 5.95 -3.35 -11.20
C VAL A 251 5.68 -4.70 -11.91
N ASP A 252 5.94 -5.82 -11.24
CA ASP A 252 5.68 -7.16 -11.78
C ASP A 252 4.18 -7.42 -11.95
N ALA A 253 3.35 -7.01 -10.97
CA ALA A 253 1.89 -7.12 -11.07
C ALA A 253 1.31 -6.29 -12.23
N MET A 254 1.93 -5.14 -12.55
CA MET A 254 1.59 -4.30 -13.70
C MET A 254 2.21 -4.80 -15.02
N GLY A 255 2.92 -5.94 -15.03
CA GLY A 255 3.60 -6.46 -16.20
C GLY A 255 4.76 -5.60 -16.69
N GLY A 256 5.32 -4.76 -15.83
CA GLY A 256 6.42 -3.87 -16.11
C GLY A 256 7.81 -4.45 -15.86
N THR A 257 8.83 -3.61 -16.01
CA THR A 257 10.23 -3.95 -15.69
C THR A 257 10.87 -2.82 -14.90
N ILE A 258 11.88 -3.17 -14.09
CA ILE A 258 12.68 -2.22 -13.33
C ILE A 258 14.17 -2.51 -13.57
N ASP A 259 14.91 -1.48 -13.94
CA ASP A 259 16.36 -1.49 -14.14
C ASP A 259 17.01 -0.50 -13.18
N ILE A 260 18.18 -0.87 -12.64
CA ILE A 260 18.93 -0.02 -11.71
C ILE A 260 20.36 0.12 -12.23
N LYS A 261 20.82 1.38 -12.31
CA LYS A 261 22.19 1.73 -12.59
C LYS A 261 22.72 2.53 -11.41
N SER A 262 23.69 1.99 -10.71
CA SER A 262 24.27 2.65 -9.55
C SER A 262 25.76 2.34 -9.43
N GLU A 263 26.50 3.31 -8.93
CA GLU A 263 27.92 3.17 -8.63
C GLU A 263 28.19 3.91 -7.31
N GLU A 264 28.99 3.30 -6.43
CA GLU A 264 29.32 3.91 -5.15
C GLU A 264 29.90 5.33 -5.32
N ASN A 265 29.36 6.27 -4.55
CA ASN A 265 29.69 7.70 -4.56
C ASN A 265 29.42 8.46 -5.88
N LYS A 266 28.66 7.87 -6.81
CA LYS A 266 28.24 8.54 -8.05
C LYS A 266 26.74 8.75 -8.16
N GLY A 267 25.98 8.07 -7.30
CA GLY A 267 24.53 8.14 -7.28
C GLY A 267 23.85 6.94 -7.93
N THR A 268 22.53 7.06 -8.09
CA THR A 268 21.67 5.98 -8.59
C THR A 268 20.72 6.50 -9.67
N GLU A 269 20.48 5.71 -10.69
CA GLU A 269 19.39 5.88 -11.65
C GLU A 269 18.54 4.62 -11.68
N ILE A 270 17.26 4.75 -11.34
CA ILE A 270 16.25 3.67 -11.38
C ILE A 270 15.30 3.98 -12.52
N ILE A 271 15.07 2.98 -13.38
CA ILE A 271 14.20 3.10 -14.55
C ILE A 271 13.09 2.06 -14.41
N VAL A 272 11.86 2.52 -14.22
CA VAL A 272 10.66 1.68 -14.23
C VAL A 272 9.98 1.83 -15.58
N ARG A 273 9.64 0.70 -16.22
CA ARG A 273 8.92 0.68 -17.50
C ARG A 273 7.57 0.02 -17.30
N LEU A 274 6.52 0.74 -17.67
CA LEU A 274 5.15 0.28 -17.60
C LEU A 274 4.48 0.43 -18.97
N CYS A 275 3.82 -0.64 -19.43
CA CYS A 275 3.00 -0.60 -20.63
C CYS A 275 1.55 -0.40 -20.22
N GLN A 276 1.02 0.83 -20.39
CA GLN A 276 -0.30 1.20 -19.92
C GLN A 276 -1.24 1.49 -21.10
N ARG A 277 -2.51 1.15 -20.93
CA ARG A 277 -3.55 1.48 -21.91
C ARG A 277 -3.81 2.99 -21.88
N ILE A 278 -3.77 3.61 -23.08
CA ILE A 278 -4.07 5.03 -23.23
C ILE A 278 -5.59 5.24 -23.05
N ALA A 279 -5.94 6.32 -22.39
CA ALA A 279 -7.31 6.76 -22.20
C ALA A 279 -7.54 8.13 -22.84
N GLU A 280 -8.76 8.40 -23.24
CA GLU A 280 -9.16 9.75 -23.61
C GLU A 280 -9.30 10.61 -22.35
N ALA A 281 -9.01 11.90 -22.48
CA ALA A 281 -9.26 12.83 -21.39
C ALA A 281 -10.74 12.72 -20.97
N PRO A 282 -11.07 12.52 -19.69
CA PRO A 282 -12.44 12.53 -19.27
C PRO A 282 -13.06 13.87 -19.67
N GLU A 283 -14.25 13.83 -20.32
CA GLU A 283 -15.02 15.05 -20.54
C GLU A 283 -15.11 15.75 -19.19
N LYS A 284 -14.72 17.03 -19.15
CA LYS A 284 -14.74 17.82 -17.92
C LYS A 284 -16.16 17.78 -17.34
N SER A 285 -16.45 16.83 -16.48
CA SER A 285 -17.46 17.01 -15.47
C SER A 285 -16.93 18.12 -14.58
N GLU A 286 -17.71 19.18 -14.46
CA GLU A 286 -17.44 20.41 -13.74
C GLU A 286 -16.65 20.13 -12.46
N GLU A 287 -15.51 20.83 -12.36
CA GLU A 287 -14.66 21.04 -11.18
C GLU A 287 -15.14 20.28 -9.93
N GLN A 288 -14.41 19.23 -9.56
CA GLN A 288 -14.30 18.92 -8.14
C GLN A 288 -13.71 20.18 -7.49
N LYS A 289 -14.60 21.09 -7.10
CA LYS A 289 -14.29 22.15 -6.17
C LYS A 289 -13.64 21.46 -4.99
N THR A 290 -12.41 21.78 -4.71
CA THR A 290 -11.83 21.61 -3.38
C THR A 290 -12.75 22.40 -2.46
N ILE A 291 -13.74 21.73 -1.90
CA ILE A 291 -14.64 22.30 -0.92
C ILE A 291 -13.78 22.46 0.32
N SER A 292 -13.34 23.69 0.56
CA SER A 292 -12.83 24.05 1.88
C SER A 292 -14.04 23.98 2.82
N CYS A 293 -14.30 22.77 3.35
CA CYS A 293 -15.40 22.58 4.29
C CYS A 293 -15.10 23.40 5.54
N SER A 294 -15.84 24.52 5.70
CA SER A 294 -15.79 25.24 6.96
C SER A 294 -16.44 24.39 8.05
N PRO A 295 -15.89 24.36 9.28
CA PRO A 295 -16.49 23.64 10.42
C PRO A 295 -17.96 23.99 10.69
N GLU A 296 -18.40 25.11 10.19
CA GLU A 296 -19.80 25.61 10.28
C GLU A 296 -20.80 24.71 9.54
N LEU A 297 -20.36 23.95 8.50
CA LEU A 297 -21.20 23.05 7.71
C LEU A 297 -21.74 21.88 8.53
N PHE A 298 -20.98 21.44 9.52
CA PHE A 298 -21.25 20.25 10.32
C PHE A 298 -21.89 20.55 11.67
N ALA A 299 -21.96 21.84 12.02
CA ALA A 299 -22.50 22.30 13.32
C ALA A 299 -23.95 21.84 13.53
N GLY A 300 -24.12 20.96 14.52
CA GLY A 300 -25.45 20.45 14.91
C GLY A 300 -25.93 19.24 14.12
N LYS A 301 -25.26 18.82 13.05
CA LYS A 301 -25.53 17.57 12.33
C LYS A 301 -25.31 16.38 13.24
N ARG A 302 -26.15 15.36 13.08
CA ARG A 302 -26.08 14.15 13.92
C ARG A 302 -25.58 12.94 13.13
N VAL A 303 -24.52 12.33 13.63
CA VAL A 303 -23.92 11.11 13.04
C VAL A 303 -24.16 9.92 13.95
N LEU A 304 -24.53 8.76 13.37
CA LEU A 304 -24.51 7.47 14.03
C LEU A 304 -23.20 6.75 13.68
N LEU A 305 -22.29 6.64 14.64
CA LEU A 305 -21.03 5.93 14.52
C LEU A 305 -21.21 4.48 14.95
N VAL A 306 -20.98 3.54 14.04
CA VAL A 306 -21.11 2.09 14.27
C VAL A 306 -19.72 1.46 14.22
N GLU A 307 -19.18 1.06 15.36
CA GLU A 307 -17.81 0.55 15.54
C GLU A 307 -17.81 -0.39 16.75
N ASP A 308 -17.29 -1.60 16.62
CA ASP A 308 -17.28 -2.60 17.69
C ASP A 308 -16.16 -2.37 18.72
N ASN A 309 -15.01 -1.89 18.26
CA ASN A 309 -13.87 -1.62 19.13
C ASN A 309 -14.08 -0.32 19.93
N SER A 310 -14.10 -0.44 21.27
CA SER A 310 -14.33 0.69 22.17
C SER A 310 -13.32 1.83 22.01
N MET A 311 -12.04 1.51 21.78
CA MET A 311 -10.98 2.52 21.61
C MET A 311 -11.13 3.26 20.28
N ASN A 312 -11.40 2.54 19.17
CA ASN A 312 -11.64 3.18 17.87
C ASN A 312 -12.88 4.05 17.94
N ARG A 313 -13.93 3.60 18.61
CA ARG A 313 -15.18 4.33 18.81
C ARG A 313 -14.95 5.62 19.60
N GLU A 314 -14.14 5.59 20.66
CA GLU A 314 -13.78 6.76 21.46
C GLU A 314 -12.99 7.79 20.62
N ILE A 315 -11.98 7.34 19.87
CA ILE A 315 -11.17 8.20 19.00
C ILE A 315 -12.02 8.84 17.91
N ALA A 316 -12.84 8.06 17.20
CA ALA A 316 -13.71 8.55 16.15
C ALA A 316 -14.78 9.53 16.69
N THR A 317 -15.31 9.25 17.88
CA THR A 317 -16.25 10.15 18.56
C THR A 317 -15.59 11.50 18.84
N ALA A 318 -14.40 11.52 19.42
CA ALA A 318 -13.68 12.75 19.73
C ALA A 318 -13.38 13.57 18.45
N ILE A 319 -12.96 12.93 17.37
CA ILE A 319 -12.72 13.58 16.07
C ILE A 319 -14.01 14.23 15.51
N LEU A 320 -15.12 13.49 15.55
CA LEU A 320 -16.39 13.98 15.02
C LEU A 320 -16.97 15.11 15.88
N GLU A 321 -16.87 15.04 17.20
CA GLU A 321 -17.31 16.08 18.11
C GLU A 321 -16.47 17.36 17.95
N GLU A 322 -15.15 17.24 17.77
CA GLU A 322 -14.27 18.39 17.46
C GLU A 322 -14.63 19.04 16.13
N ALA A 323 -15.10 18.27 15.14
CA ALA A 323 -15.61 18.77 13.87
C ALA A 323 -17.02 19.41 13.98
N GLY A 324 -17.68 19.34 15.14
CA GLY A 324 -18.98 20.00 15.41
C GLY A 324 -20.21 19.07 15.28
N PHE A 325 -20.02 17.77 15.04
CA PHE A 325 -21.12 16.80 14.99
C PHE A 325 -21.66 16.46 16.38
N LYS A 326 -22.93 16.06 16.42
CA LYS A 326 -23.51 15.33 17.55
C LYS A 326 -23.37 13.84 17.27
N VAL A 327 -22.58 13.14 18.09
CA VAL A 327 -22.28 11.73 17.86
C VAL A 327 -23.17 10.84 18.72
N ASP A 328 -23.81 9.88 18.07
CA ASP A 328 -24.45 8.74 18.72
C ASP A 328 -23.72 7.44 18.28
N THR A 329 -23.59 6.46 19.17
CA THR A 329 -22.73 5.30 18.90
C THR A 329 -23.50 4.00 18.93
N ALA A 330 -23.05 3.00 18.15
CA ALA A 330 -23.55 1.62 18.19
C ALA A 330 -22.36 0.65 18.13
N GLU A 331 -22.44 -0.48 18.85
CA GLU A 331 -21.35 -1.45 18.97
C GLU A 331 -21.39 -2.55 17.90
N ASN A 332 -22.45 -2.61 17.11
CA ASN A 332 -22.62 -3.55 16.01
C ASN A 332 -23.77 -3.11 15.10
N GLY A 333 -23.89 -3.78 13.95
CA GLY A 333 -24.93 -3.48 12.97
C GLY A 333 -26.37 -3.71 13.48
N ALA A 334 -26.60 -4.62 14.43
CA ALA A 334 -27.94 -4.87 14.95
C ALA A 334 -28.45 -3.68 15.78
N ILE A 335 -27.59 -3.14 16.65
CA ILE A 335 -27.89 -1.93 17.45
C ILE A 335 -28.07 -0.73 16.52
N ALA A 336 -27.29 -0.63 15.44
CA ALA A 336 -27.45 0.45 14.47
C ALA A 336 -28.84 0.40 13.80
N VAL A 337 -29.28 -0.77 13.34
CA VAL A 337 -30.64 -0.96 12.76
C VAL A 337 -31.72 -0.62 13.78
N GLU A 338 -31.58 -1.06 15.03
CA GLU A 338 -32.52 -0.73 16.12
C GLU A 338 -32.63 0.79 16.33
N LYS A 339 -31.49 1.48 16.45
CA LYS A 339 -31.47 2.94 16.67
C LYS A 339 -32.10 3.70 15.53
N VAL A 340 -31.75 3.42 14.26
CA VAL A 340 -32.36 4.12 13.14
C VAL A 340 -33.86 3.88 12.99
N THR A 341 -34.35 2.74 13.50
CA THR A 341 -35.77 2.40 13.50
C THR A 341 -36.51 3.05 14.67
N TYR A 342 -35.84 3.21 15.80
CA TYR A 342 -36.42 3.80 17.02
C TYR A 342 -36.58 5.30 16.94
N TYR A 343 -35.59 6.02 16.38
CA TYR A 343 -35.61 7.47 16.28
C TYR A 343 -36.46 7.95 15.09
N PRO A 344 -37.04 9.18 15.17
CA PRO A 344 -37.85 9.71 14.09
C PRO A 344 -37.01 10.00 12.83
N GLU A 345 -37.71 10.14 11.73
CA GLU A 345 -37.15 10.58 10.45
C GLU A 345 -36.39 11.90 10.62
N GLY A 346 -35.18 11.98 9.99
CA GLY A 346 -34.31 13.17 10.07
C GLY A 346 -33.54 13.30 11.39
N PHE A 347 -33.58 12.28 12.27
CA PHE A 347 -32.79 12.32 13.49
C PHE A 347 -31.30 12.13 13.24
N TYR A 348 -30.91 11.28 12.30
CA TYR A 348 -29.52 11.11 11.83
C TYR A 348 -29.36 11.70 10.45
N ASP A 349 -28.31 12.49 10.27
CA ASP A 349 -27.92 13.06 8.97
C ASP A 349 -27.05 12.06 8.16
N VAL A 350 -26.24 11.25 8.86
CA VAL A 350 -25.31 10.28 8.25
C VAL A 350 -25.01 9.14 9.20
N ILE A 351 -24.66 7.99 8.65
CA ILE A 351 -24.19 6.80 9.39
C ILE A 351 -22.77 6.47 8.94
N LEU A 352 -21.83 6.39 9.87
CA LEU A 352 -20.50 5.83 9.67
C LEU A 352 -20.53 4.37 10.12
N MET A 353 -20.30 3.44 9.21
CA MET A 353 -20.52 2.00 9.41
C MET A 353 -19.24 1.20 9.23
N ASP A 354 -18.74 0.59 10.30
CA ASP A 354 -17.71 -0.45 10.16
C ASP A 354 -18.26 -1.68 9.44
N ILE A 355 -17.44 -2.32 8.65
CA ILE A 355 -17.82 -3.54 7.91
C ILE A 355 -17.72 -4.76 8.82
N GLN A 356 -16.58 -4.93 9.49
CA GLN A 356 -16.27 -6.16 10.24
C GLN A 356 -16.64 -6.01 11.71
N MET A 357 -17.85 -6.42 12.04
CA MET A 357 -18.37 -6.36 13.40
C MET A 357 -19.02 -7.69 13.81
N PRO A 358 -18.98 -8.04 15.11
CA PRO A 358 -19.69 -9.21 15.63
C PRO A 358 -21.21 -9.00 15.59
N VAL A 359 -21.98 -10.07 15.73
CA VAL A 359 -23.44 -10.12 15.75
C VAL A 359 -24.09 -9.80 14.41
N MET A 360 -23.78 -8.63 13.81
CA MET A 360 -24.24 -8.22 12.49
C MET A 360 -23.18 -7.32 11.86
N ASP A 361 -22.66 -7.74 10.71
CA ASP A 361 -21.71 -6.98 9.89
C ASP A 361 -22.36 -5.74 9.24
N GLY A 362 -21.51 -4.80 8.78
CA GLY A 362 -21.96 -3.53 8.21
C GLY A 362 -22.75 -3.70 6.92
N TYR A 363 -22.41 -4.66 6.07
CA TYR A 363 -23.16 -4.93 4.83
C TYR A 363 -24.57 -5.42 5.09
N THR A 364 -24.70 -6.35 6.04
CA THR A 364 -26.02 -6.87 6.46
C THR A 364 -26.85 -5.78 7.12
N ALA A 365 -26.25 -4.94 7.96
CA ALA A 365 -26.92 -3.81 8.58
C ALA A 365 -27.43 -2.81 7.53
N THR A 366 -26.59 -2.46 6.57
CA THR A 366 -26.93 -1.54 5.47
C THR A 366 -28.10 -2.07 4.65
N ARG A 367 -28.06 -3.35 4.21
CA ARG A 367 -29.18 -3.94 3.46
C ARG A 367 -30.48 -3.90 4.25
N LYS A 368 -30.45 -4.15 5.57
CA LYS A 368 -31.63 -4.04 6.45
C LYS A 368 -32.13 -2.61 6.51
N ILE A 369 -31.26 -1.62 6.71
CA ILE A 369 -31.65 -0.20 6.72
C ILE A 369 -32.29 0.21 5.38
N ARG A 370 -31.69 -0.21 4.25
CA ARG A 370 -32.21 0.08 2.91
C ARG A 370 -33.57 -0.59 2.63
N SER A 371 -33.88 -1.72 3.32
CA SER A 371 -35.14 -2.44 3.18
C SER A 371 -36.28 -1.94 4.09
N LEU A 372 -36.04 -0.94 4.94
CA LEU A 372 -37.07 -0.38 5.82
C LEU A 372 -38.22 0.26 5.02
N GLU A 373 -39.45 0.13 5.53
CA GLU A 373 -40.64 0.70 4.92
C GLU A 373 -40.58 2.25 4.86
N ASN A 374 -40.00 2.86 5.90
CA ASN A 374 -39.79 4.30 5.92
C ASN A 374 -38.65 4.68 4.96
N LYS A 375 -39.05 5.25 3.81
CA LYS A 375 -38.12 5.63 2.72
C LYS A 375 -37.14 6.74 3.10
N ALA A 376 -37.44 7.59 4.04
CA ALA A 376 -36.54 8.64 4.49
C ALA A 376 -35.39 8.04 5.32
N ILE A 377 -35.70 7.11 6.24
CA ILE A 377 -34.68 6.38 7.01
C ILE A 377 -33.86 5.48 6.06
N ALA A 378 -34.49 4.81 5.10
CA ALA A 378 -33.82 3.97 4.12
C ALA A 378 -32.86 4.74 3.21
N LYS A 379 -32.98 6.08 3.11
CA LYS A 379 -32.12 6.96 2.29
C LYS A 379 -31.02 7.66 3.08
N ILE A 380 -30.94 7.51 4.41
CA ILE A 380 -29.87 8.12 5.20
C ILE A 380 -28.52 7.73 4.57
N PRO A 381 -27.63 8.69 4.29
CA PRO A 381 -26.29 8.39 3.78
C PRO A 381 -25.55 7.44 4.72
N ILE A 382 -24.97 6.36 4.17
CA ILE A 382 -24.17 5.39 4.92
C ILE A 382 -22.78 5.38 4.30
N ILE A 383 -21.77 5.72 5.09
CA ILE A 383 -20.36 5.72 4.71
C ILE A 383 -19.69 4.54 5.38
N THR A 384 -19.02 3.74 4.58
CA THR A 384 -18.21 2.64 5.08
C THR A 384 -16.96 3.15 5.77
N VAL A 385 -16.60 2.55 6.91
CA VAL A 385 -15.29 2.73 7.55
C VAL A 385 -14.63 1.37 7.62
N SER A 386 -13.53 1.14 6.87
CA SER A 386 -12.89 -0.17 6.81
C SER A 386 -11.38 -0.10 7.03
N ALA A 387 -10.80 -1.23 7.48
CA ALA A 387 -9.35 -1.38 7.63
C ALA A 387 -8.61 -1.40 6.28
N ASN A 388 -9.33 -1.64 5.18
CA ASN A 388 -8.79 -1.77 3.83
C ASN A 388 -9.46 -0.74 2.92
N ALA A 389 -8.65 0.08 2.25
CA ALA A 389 -9.09 1.02 1.22
C ALA A 389 -9.27 0.36 -0.17
N PHE A 390 -9.44 -0.98 -0.24
CA PHE A 390 -9.44 -1.71 -1.51
C PHE A 390 -10.82 -1.78 -2.17
N ASP A 391 -10.80 -1.81 -3.50
CA ASP A 391 -11.98 -1.77 -4.35
C ASP A 391 -12.97 -2.93 -4.21
N GLU A 392 -12.55 -4.11 -3.76
CA GLU A 392 -13.50 -5.18 -3.46
C GLU A 392 -14.46 -4.77 -2.35
N ASP A 393 -13.95 -4.07 -1.34
CA ASP A 393 -14.77 -3.52 -0.27
C ASP A 393 -15.62 -2.35 -0.79
N ARG A 394 -15.09 -1.54 -1.70
CA ARG A 394 -15.80 -0.40 -2.30
C ARG A 394 -16.95 -0.87 -3.20
N GLN A 395 -16.70 -1.83 -4.10
CA GLN A 395 -17.74 -2.39 -4.98
C GLN A 395 -18.83 -3.08 -4.15
N THR A 396 -18.43 -3.91 -3.18
CA THR A 396 -19.36 -4.61 -2.29
C THR A 396 -20.16 -3.63 -1.43
N SER A 397 -19.54 -2.52 -1.00
CA SER A 397 -20.19 -1.43 -0.26
C SER A 397 -21.27 -0.74 -1.11
N LEU A 398 -20.96 -0.42 -2.36
CA LEU A 398 -21.92 0.16 -3.31
C LEU A 398 -23.07 -0.81 -3.58
N GLU A 399 -22.82 -2.10 -3.80
CA GLU A 399 -23.84 -3.13 -4.00
C GLU A 399 -24.72 -3.34 -2.76
N ALA A 400 -24.17 -3.14 -1.56
CA ALA A 400 -24.94 -3.15 -0.33
C ALA A 400 -25.80 -1.88 -0.15
N GLY A 401 -25.56 -0.83 -0.95
CA GLY A 401 -26.29 0.44 -0.90
C GLY A 401 -25.62 1.51 -0.02
N MET A 402 -24.31 1.43 0.20
CA MET A 402 -23.54 2.49 0.87
C MET A 402 -23.20 3.63 -0.09
N ASN A 403 -22.93 4.83 0.43
CA ASN A 403 -22.79 6.06 -0.33
C ASN A 403 -21.35 6.57 -0.43
N GLY A 404 -20.44 6.07 0.40
CA GLY A 404 -19.05 6.48 0.45
C GLY A 404 -18.19 5.50 1.22
N HIS A 405 -16.88 5.74 1.21
CA HIS A 405 -15.88 4.90 1.85
C HIS A 405 -14.82 5.75 2.55
N LEU A 406 -14.40 5.34 3.74
CA LEU A 406 -13.30 5.90 4.52
C LEU A 406 -12.37 4.77 4.96
N ALA A 407 -11.08 5.00 4.86
CA ALA A 407 -10.06 4.07 5.37
C ALA A 407 -9.81 4.29 6.86
N LYS A 408 -9.53 3.21 7.61
CA LYS A 408 -8.97 3.30 8.96
C LYS A 408 -7.44 3.38 8.90
N PRO A 409 -6.77 4.21 9.72
CA PRO A 409 -7.33 5.09 10.73
C PRO A 409 -8.02 6.31 10.12
N ILE A 410 -9.12 6.77 10.73
CA ILE A 410 -9.86 7.93 10.27
C ILE A 410 -8.96 9.17 10.30
N VAL A 411 -8.73 9.76 9.13
CA VAL A 411 -8.01 11.04 8.97
C VAL A 411 -9.04 12.16 8.91
N VAL A 412 -8.84 13.20 9.72
CA VAL A 412 -9.82 14.28 9.87
C VAL A 412 -10.15 14.95 8.53
N ASP A 413 -9.12 15.28 7.74
CA ASP A 413 -9.29 15.98 6.47
C ASP A 413 -10.09 15.15 5.46
N GLU A 414 -9.79 13.84 5.35
CA GLU A 414 -10.50 12.91 4.47
C GLU A 414 -11.96 12.69 4.91
N LEU A 415 -12.18 12.57 6.23
CA LEU A 415 -13.52 12.47 6.80
C LEU A 415 -14.36 13.69 6.46
N LEU A 416 -13.82 14.88 6.63
CA LEU A 416 -14.53 16.13 6.37
C LEU A 416 -14.81 16.33 4.87
N GLU A 417 -13.90 15.94 3.99
CA GLU A 417 -14.09 15.98 2.54
C GLU A 417 -15.22 15.05 2.09
N VAL A 418 -15.22 13.79 2.55
CA VAL A 418 -16.26 12.81 2.21
C VAL A 418 -17.61 13.21 2.77
N LEU A 419 -17.67 13.69 4.03
CA LEU A 419 -18.91 14.14 4.65
C LEU A 419 -19.44 15.43 4.01
N GLY A 420 -18.57 16.37 3.65
CA GLY A 420 -18.93 17.60 2.95
C GLY A 420 -19.63 17.32 1.63
N GLY A 421 -19.06 16.43 0.80
CA GLY A 421 -19.66 16.07 -0.48
C GLY A 421 -20.98 15.30 -0.42
N ILE A 422 -21.38 14.82 0.78
CA ILE A 422 -22.62 14.04 0.98
C ILE A 422 -23.71 14.88 1.68
N LEU A 423 -23.31 15.84 2.52
CA LEU A 423 -24.22 16.63 3.36
C LEU A 423 -24.59 18.01 2.79
N GLU A 424 -23.95 18.39 1.65
CA GLU A 424 -24.41 19.51 0.80
C GLU A 424 -25.67 19.09 0.03
#